data_6a3c389748822876e882f8f747201587
#
_entry.id   6a3c389748822876e882f8f747201587
#
_cell.length_a   1.000
_cell.length_b   1.000
_cell.length_c   1.000
_cell.angle_alpha   90.00
_cell.angle_beta   90.00
_cell.angle_gamma   90.00
#
_symmetry.space_group_name_H-M   'P 1'
#
loop_
_entity.id
_entity.type
_entity.pdbx_description
1 polymer ?
#
loop_
_entity_poly.entity_id
_entity_poly.type
_entity_poly.pdbx_seq_one_letter_code
_entity_poly.pdbx_strand_id
1 'polypeptide(L)'
;MKIYSIFISERAEQNLEKILLYLEEEWSINVKKAFLEELNSNFERISLMPFVFPKSERFENLHKGLITKHAYIFYQVFDDYIDIVTIQDTRQNPDFLR
;
A
#
# COMPACT_ATOMS: atom_id res chain seq x y z
N MET A 1 -4.88 16.97 16.99
CA MET A 1 -4.97 15.69 16.24
C MET A 1 -3.58 15.25 15.82
N LYS A 2 -3.26 13.99 16.06
CA LYS A 2 -1.94 13.45 15.70
C LYS A 2 -1.95 13.03 14.23
N ILE A 3 -0.91 13.44 13.50
CA ILE A 3 -0.71 13.05 12.12
C ILE A 3 0.56 12.21 12.06
N TYR A 4 0.44 10.98 11.57
CA TYR A 4 1.58 10.07 11.46
C TYR A 4 2.36 10.34 10.18
N SER A 5 3.68 10.39 10.29
CA SER A 5 4.55 10.45 9.11
C SER A 5 4.54 9.10 8.40
N ILE A 6 4.58 9.11 7.08
CA ILE A 6 4.57 7.88 6.29
C ILE A 6 5.93 7.71 5.60
N PHE A 7 6.53 6.55 5.82
CA PHE A 7 7.77 6.16 5.15
C PHE A 7 7.49 4.97 4.26
N ILE A 8 8.03 4.99 3.07
CA ILE A 8 7.85 3.91 2.09
C ILE A 8 9.18 3.16 1.98
N SER A 9 9.16 1.86 2.24
CA SER A 9 10.36 1.04 2.13
C SER A 9 10.83 0.97 0.67
N GLU A 10 12.11 0.66 0.49
CA GLU A 10 12.68 0.46 -0.85
C GLU A 10 11.93 -0.63 -1.61
N ARG A 11 11.61 -1.72 -0.93
CA ARG A 11 10.83 -2.82 -1.52
C ARG A 11 9.46 -2.35 -1.99
N ALA A 12 8.77 -1.57 -1.15
CA ALA A 12 7.44 -1.04 -1.51
C ALA A 12 7.54 -0.12 -2.73
N GLU A 13 8.57 0.72 -2.77
CA GLU A 13 8.82 1.62 -3.89
C GLU A 13 9.06 0.86 -5.19
N GLN A 14 9.92 -0.16 -5.15
CA GLN A 14 10.22 -0.99 -6.32
C GLN A 14 8.98 -1.73 -6.82
N ASN A 15 8.20 -2.29 -5.90
CA ASN A 15 6.97 -2.98 -6.27
C ASN A 15 5.95 -2.01 -6.87
N LEU A 16 5.87 -0.80 -6.31
CA LEU A 16 4.98 0.23 -6.84
C LEU A 16 5.34 0.60 -8.28
N GLU A 17 6.62 0.77 -8.57
CA GLU A 17 7.08 1.07 -9.92
C GLU A 17 6.63 0.01 -10.92
N LYS A 18 6.73 -1.26 -10.53
CA LYS A 18 6.30 -2.39 -11.38
C LYS A 18 4.79 -2.36 -11.62
N ILE A 19 4.02 -2.05 -10.58
CA ILE A 19 2.56 -1.95 -10.70
C ILE A 19 2.19 -0.80 -11.64
N LEU A 20 2.83 0.35 -11.48
CA LEU A 20 2.54 1.51 -12.32
C LEU A 20 2.86 1.24 -13.80
N LEU A 21 3.97 0.58 -14.06
CA LEU A 21 4.34 0.20 -15.41
C LEU A 21 3.33 -0.77 -16.02
N TYR A 22 2.91 -1.77 -15.25
CA TYR A 22 1.89 -2.70 -15.67
C TYR A 22 0.57 -2.01 -16.01
N LEU A 23 0.12 -1.10 -15.15
CA LEU A 23 -1.14 -0.39 -15.37
C LEU A 23 -1.09 0.47 -16.62
N GLU A 24 0.03 1.13 -16.88
CA GLU A 24 0.21 1.95 -18.06
C GLU A 24 0.23 1.13 -19.35
N GLU A 25 0.93 -0.02 -19.34
CA GLU A 25 1.08 -0.88 -20.52
C GLU A 25 -0.14 -1.72 -20.82
N GLU A 26 -0.75 -2.32 -19.79
CA GLU A 26 -1.82 -3.31 -19.97
C GLU A 26 -3.21 -2.71 -19.85
N TRP A 27 -3.34 -1.54 -19.26
CA TRP A 27 -4.62 -0.84 -19.12
C TRP A 27 -4.57 0.49 -19.85
N SER A 28 -4.28 1.57 -19.13
CA SER A 28 -4.18 2.88 -19.72
C SER A 28 -3.50 3.85 -18.75
N ILE A 29 -3.06 4.98 -19.28
CA ILE A 29 -2.50 6.05 -18.44
C ILE A 29 -3.56 6.60 -17.48
N ASN A 30 -4.84 6.59 -17.88
CA ASN A 30 -5.92 7.04 -17.01
C ASN A 30 -6.13 6.11 -15.82
N VAL A 31 -6.01 4.80 -16.03
CA VAL A 31 -6.08 3.81 -14.94
C VAL A 31 -4.91 4.00 -13.98
N LYS A 32 -3.72 4.23 -14.51
CA LYS A 32 -2.53 4.53 -13.71
C LYS A 32 -2.74 5.77 -12.84
N LYS A 33 -3.26 6.85 -13.42
CA LYS A 33 -3.53 8.10 -12.68
C LYS A 33 -4.55 7.88 -11.57
N ALA A 34 -5.64 7.16 -11.89
CA ALA A 34 -6.68 6.85 -10.89
C ALA A 34 -6.11 6.03 -9.75
N PHE A 35 -5.23 5.08 -10.04
CA PHE A 35 -4.56 4.28 -9.03
C PHE A 35 -3.72 5.15 -8.10
N LEU A 36 -2.93 6.08 -8.66
CA LEU A 36 -2.09 6.99 -7.87
C LEU A 36 -2.93 7.88 -6.96
N GLU A 37 -4.08 8.37 -7.44
CA GLU A 37 -4.99 9.17 -6.62
C GLU A 37 -5.53 8.36 -5.44
N GLU A 38 -5.94 7.12 -5.69
CA GLU A 38 -6.41 6.22 -4.62
C GLU A 38 -5.30 5.89 -3.63
N LEU A 39 -4.09 5.65 -4.12
CA LEU A 39 -2.95 5.38 -3.25
C LEU A 39 -2.68 6.57 -2.32
N ASN A 40 -2.64 7.77 -2.88
CA ASN A 40 -2.42 8.99 -2.09
C ASN A 40 -3.54 9.22 -1.08
N SER A 41 -4.80 9.02 -1.49
CA SER A 41 -5.95 9.16 -0.58
C SER A 41 -5.84 8.19 0.59
N ASN A 42 -5.42 6.96 0.33
CA ASN A 42 -5.26 5.97 1.38
C ASN A 42 -4.06 6.29 2.30
N PHE A 43 -2.98 6.83 1.75
CA PHE A 43 -1.87 7.29 2.59
C PHE A 43 -2.31 8.41 3.54
N GLU A 44 -3.05 9.39 3.04
CA GLU A 44 -3.60 10.45 3.89
C GLU A 44 -4.52 9.88 4.97
N ARG A 45 -5.36 8.94 4.58
CA ARG A 45 -6.30 8.30 5.49
C ARG A 45 -5.58 7.56 6.62
N ILE A 46 -4.57 6.75 6.31
CA ILE A 46 -3.85 6.02 7.35
C ILE A 46 -2.95 6.95 8.19
N SER A 47 -2.51 8.07 7.64
CA SER A 47 -1.75 9.05 8.42
C SER A 47 -2.61 9.68 9.53
N LEU A 48 -3.91 9.78 9.31
CA LEU A 48 -4.86 10.32 10.29
C LEU A 48 -5.49 9.21 11.15
N MET A 49 -5.69 8.05 10.56
CA MET A 49 -6.34 6.90 11.21
C MET A 49 -5.52 5.64 10.94
N PRO A 50 -4.38 5.47 11.63
CA PRO A 50 -3.45 4.39 11.30
C PRO A 50 -4.03 2.97 11.45
N PHE A 51 -5.08 2.83 12.24
CA PHE A 51 -5.69 1.51 12.48
C PHE A 51 -6.95 1.27 11.65
N VAL A 52 -7.17 2.08 10.62
CA VAL A 52 -8.36 1.97 9.76
C VAL A 52 -8.43 0.63 9.01
N PHE A 53 -7.29 0.07 8.62
CA PHE A 53 -7.25 -1.26 8.04
C PHE A 53 -6.92 -2.30 9.12
N PRO A 54 -7.49 -3.50 9.03
CA PRO A 54 -7.25 -4.54 10.03
C PRO A 54 -5.84 -5.09 9.94
N LYS A 55 -5.43 -5.76 11.02
CA LYS A 55 -4.18 -6.49 11.01
C LYS A 55 -4.26 -7.66 10.04
N SER A 56 -3.13 -7.96 9.40
CA SER A 56 -3.00 -9.13 8.57
C SER A 56 -3.14 -10.39 9.42
N GLU A 57 -3.88 -11.37 8.93
CA GLU A 57 -4.01 -12.65 9.60
C GLU A 57 -2.70 -13.42 9.62
N ARG A 58 -1.85 -13.16 8.63
CA ARG A 58 -0.60 -13.89 8.43
C ARG A 58 0.60 -13.23 9.10
N PHE A 59 0.64 -11.90 9.10
CA PHE A 59 1.79 -11.14 9.61
C PHE A 59 1.32 -10.29 10.79
N GLU A 60 1.60 -10.79 11.99
CA GLU A 60 1.08 -10.28 13.24
C GLU A 60 1.23 -8.77 13.45
N ASN A 61 2.34 -8.20 13.00
CA ASN A 61 2.64 -6.79 13.22
C ASN A 61 2.23 -5.90 12.07
N LEU A 62 1.65 -6.45 11.02
CA LEU A 62 1.30 -5.69 9.82
C LEU A 62 -0.20 -5.50 9.69
N HIS A 63 -0.59 -4.32 9.25
CA HIS A 63 -1.94 -4.04 8.78
C HIS A 63 -1.98 -4.27 7.27
N LYS A 64 -3.10 -4.75 6.77
CA LYS A 64 -3.30 -5.02 5.35
C LYS A 64 -4.50 -4.26 4.84
N GLY A 65 -4.28 -3.47 3.80
CA GLY A 65 -5.36 -2.72 3.16
C GLY A 65 -5.40 -2.92 1.67
N LEU A 66 -6.60 -3.08 1.12
CA LEU A 66 -6.79 -3.10 -0.33
C LEU A 66 -6.93 -1.65 -0.80
N ILE A 67 -6.04 -1.23 -1.69
CA ILE A 67 -6.05 0.15 -2.20
C ILE A 67 -7.04 0.28 -3.36
N THR A 68 -6.89 -0.61 -4.33
CA THR A 68 -7.82 -0.78 -5.44
C THR A 68 -7.86 -2.28 -5.73
N LYS A 69 -8.62 -2.68 -6.75
CA LYS A 69 -8.57 -4.08 -7.18
C LYS A 69 -7.18 -4.52 -7.64
N HIS A 70 -6.25 -3.58 -7.83
CA HIS A 70 -4.92 -3.87 -8.37
C HIS A 70 -3.85 -4.07 -7.31
N ALA A 71 -4.03 -3.56 -6.09
CA ALA A 71 -2.94 -3.60 -5.10
C ALA A 71 -3.40 -3.61 -3.66
N TYR A 72 -2.64 -4.35 -2.83
CA TYR A 72 -2.71 -4.27 -1.37
C TYR A 72 -1.53 -3.46 -0.86
N ILE A 73 -1.68 -2.84 0.33
CA ILE A 73 -0.54 -2.36 1.09
C ILE A 73 -0.44 -3.14 2.39
N PHE A 74 0.80 -3.34 2.83
CA PHE A 74 1.11 -3.87 4.16
C PHE A 74 1.92 -2.83 4.88
N TYR A 75 1.50 -2.45 6.09
CA TYR A 75 2.18 -1.42 6.84
C TYR A 75 2.23 -1.73 8.34
N GLN A 76 3.23 -1.16 9.01
CA GLN A 76 3.39 -1.26 10.45
C GLN A 76 3.26 0.13 11.06
N VAL A 77 2.54 0.21 12.18
CA VAL A 77 2.33 1.47 12.89
C VAL A 77 3.28 1.54 14.07
N PHE A 78 4.04 2.64 14.13
CA PHE A 78 4.91 2.96 15.26
C PHE A 78 4.32 4.16 16.02
N ASP A 79 5.04 4.69 17.01
CA ASP A 79 4.50 5.72 17.89
C ASP A 79 4.06 6.99 17.16
N ASP A 80 4.84 7.43 16.17
CA ASP A 80 4.57 8.67 15.44
C ASP A 80 4.76 8.54 13.93
N TYR A 81 5.00 7.33 13.45
CA TYR A 81 5.15 7.10 12.02
C TYR A 81 4.62 5.74 11.61
N ILE A 82 4.43 5.61 10.32
CA ILE A 82 3.95 4.39 9.67
C ILE A 82 4.97 3.99 8.62
N ASP A 83 5.36 2.73 8.63
CA ASP A 83 6.25 2.16 7.63
C ASP A 83 5.43 1.34 6.64
N ILE A 84 5.40 1.77 5.38
CA ILE A 84 4.80 0.97 4.31
C ILE A 84 5.82 -0.09 3.92
N VAL A 85 5.59 -1.30 4.42
CA VAL A 85 6.54 -2.41 4.28
C VAL A 85 6.58 -2.93 2.86
N THR A 86 5.41 -3.07 2.25
CA THR A 86 5.32 -3.49 0.86
C THR A 86 3.99 -3.09 0.24
N ILE A 87 4.01 -2.95 -1.08
CA ILE A 87 2.82 -2.74 -1.91
C ILE A 87 2.80 -3.93 -2.87
N GLN A 88 1.65 -4.61 -2.95
CA GLN A 88 1.55 -5.90 -3.61
C GLN A 88 0.54 -5.85 -4.73
N ASP A 89 0.93 -6.34 -5.89
CA ASP A 89 0.02 -6.57 -7.01
C ASP A 89 -0.95 -7.69 -6.63
N THR A 90 -2.25 -7.46 -6.78
CA THR A 90 -3.28 -8.46 -6.45
C THR A 90 -3.23 -9.70 -7.32
N ARG A 91 -2.58 -9.62 -8.48
CA ARG A 91 -2.41 -10.78 -9.37
C ARG A 91 -1.39 -11.78 -8.82
N GLN A 92 -0.52 -11.32 -7.92
CA GLN A 92 0.50 -12.17 -7.33
C GLN A 92 -0.10 -12.99 -6.20
N ASN A 93 0.44 -14.20 -6.03
CA ASN A 93 0.03 -15.04 -4.93
C ASN A 93 0.47 -14.38 -3.61
N PRO A 94 -0.48 -14.09 -2.67
CA PRO A 94 -0.11 -13.48 -1.40
C PRO A 94 0.88 -14.32 -0.58
N ASP A 95 1.06 -15.58 -0.92
CA ASP A 95 1.99 -16.48 -0.24
C ASP A 95 3.46 -16.11 -0.45
N PHE A 96 3.76 -15.28 -1.44
CA PHE A 96 5.15 -14.95 -1.70
C PHE A 96 5.81 -14.13 -0.59
N LEU A 97 5.03 -13.60 0.33
CA LEU A 97 5.54 -12.89 1.51
C LEU A 97 6.03 -13.83 2.61
N ARG A 98 5.86 -15.11 2.43
CA ARG A 98 6.32 -16.09 3.41
C ARG A 98 7.83 -16.02 3.63
#